data_24bc26caa2577c65f941d02231d4ee18
#
_entry.id   24bc26caa2577c65f941d02231d4ee18
#
_cell.length_a   1.000
_cell.length_b   1.000
_cell.length_c   1.000
_cell.angle_alpha   90.00
_cell.angle_beta   90.00
_cell.angle_gamma   90.00
#
_symmetry.space_group_name_H-M   'P 1'
#
loop_
_entity.id
_entity.type
_entity.pdbx_description
1 polymer ?
#
loop_
_entity_poly.entity_id
_entity_poly.type
_entity_poly.pdbx_seq_one_letter_code
_entity_poly.pdbx_strand_id
1 'polypeptide(L)'
;RVGAYHAEGNSKGTILLMLGRFGYIERYGRVAQSFADNGFSTVVVDWRSQGLSDRMAEDPQAGHIHHFSDYQKDVAAMMRVVEGLDMPKPYYLVGVSMGACIGFRAMLDGLPVTAAAFISPMWGIKMSAVQRIAAWPLSWLAQATGQGHRYVPGENGSIYVLETQFEDNNLTHNAKMYDYWVEQAKSAPELQIGGPTMSWLFEALSECRSLTSVPSPTTPCITFCGELDRLVDNESIKTRMAKWPNGEFSMIRNAKHDVLTEVPEIGGDVMSQIFEFFSKVDNPGKIYARV
;
A
#
# COMPACT_ATOMS: atom_id res chain seq x y z
N ARG A 1 -6.06 -14.05 -3.91
CA ARG A 1 -4.97 -14.90 -3.40
C ARG A 1 -4.37 -14.29 -2.15
N VAL A 2 -3.98 -15.14 -1.18
CA VAL A 2 -3.30 -14.74 0.06
C VAL A 2 -2.03 -15.57 0.21
N GLY A 3 -0.94 -14.94 0.62
CA GLY A 3 0.32 -15.58 0.96
C GLY A 3 0.63 -15.41 2.45
N ALA A 4 1.26 -16.43 3.06
CA ALA A 4 1.74 -16.39 4.42
C ALA A 4 3.23 -16.72 4.47
N TYR A 5 3.99 -15.91 5.19
CA TYR A 5 5.40 -16.10 5.49
C TYR A 5 5.53 -16.26 7.00
N HIS A 6 6.16 -17.33 7.44
CA HIS A 6 6.35 -17.58 8.86
C HIS A 6 7.75 -17.15 9.30
N ALA A 7 7.84 -16.42 10.42
CA ALA A 7 9.11 -16.19 11.07
C ALA A 7 9.65 -17.50 11.65
N GLU A 8 10.97 -17.68 11.67
CA GLU A 8 11.60 -18.80 12.35
C GLU A 8 11.55 -18.61 13.88
N GLY A 9 11.26 -19.69 14.59
CA GLY A 9 11.22 -19.69 16.07
C GLY A 9 10.00 -18.97 16.65
N ASN A 10 10.21 -18.25 17.76
CA ASN A 10 9.14 -17.52 18.45
C ASN A 10 8.84 -16.21 17.71
N SER A 11 7.70 -16.14 17.04
CA SER A 11 7.27 -14.94 16.34
C SER A 11 6.89 -13.83 17.34
N LYS A 12 7.29 -12.59 17.01
CA LYS A 12 6.89 -11.36 17.73
C LYS A 12 5.48 -10.91 17.41
N GLY A 13 4.81 -11.57 16.47
CA GLY A 13 3.49 -11.24 15.98
C GLY A 13 3.40 -11.36 14.46
N THR A 14 2.27 -10.95 13.91
CA THR A 14 2.02 -11.05 12.46
C THR A 14 1.77 -9.69 11.84
N ILE A 15 2.50 -9.40 10.77
CA ILE A 15 2.31 -8.21 9.94
C ILE A 15 1.27 -8.53 8.86
N LEU A 16 0.19 -7.75 8.83
CA LEU A 16 -0.78 -7.71 7.75
C LEU A 16 -0.25 -6.74 6.69
N LEU A 17 0.40 -7.26 5.65
CA LEU A 17 1.01 -6.46 4.60
C LEU A 17 0.00 -6.18 3.50
N MET A 18 -0.44 -4.94 3.41
CA MET A 18 -1.42 -4.44 2.46
C MET A 18 -0.74 -3.65 1.34
N LEU A 19 -0.72 -4.23 0.15
CA LEU A 19 0.05 -3.75 -0.99
C LEU A 19 -0.60 -2.56 -1.69
N GLY A 20 0.23 -1.74 -2.33
CA GLY A 20 -0.22 -0.66 -3.21
C GLY A 20 -0.82 -1.16 -4.52
N ARG A 21 -1.25 -0.22 -5.37
CA ARG A 21 -1.59 -0.52 -6.74
C ARG A 21 -0.34 -1.01 -7.49
N PHE A 22 -0.46 -1.97 -8.37
CA PHE A 22 0.62 -2.77 -8.99
C PHE A 22 1.36 -3.71 -8.01
N GLY A 23 0.96 -3.76 -6.74
CA GLY A 23 1.54 -4.68 -5.78
C GLY A 23 1.00 -6.10 -5.97
N TYR A 24 1.87 -7.09 -5.85
CA TYR A 24 1.55 -8.50 -5.81
C TYR A 24 2.51 -9.21 -4.84
N ILE A 25 2.17 -10.39 -4.40
CA ILE A 25 2.86 -11.09 -3.31
C ILE A 25 4.36 -11.23 -3.57
N GLU A 26 4.76 -11.67 -4.76
CA GLU A 26 6.17 -11.92 -5.11
C GLU A 26 7.00 -10.63 -5.19
N ARG A 27 6.38 -9.52 -5.57
CA ARG A 27 7.04 -8.21 -5.61
C ARG A 27 7.58 -7.81 -4.24
N TYR A 28 6.83 -8.13 -3.18
CA TYR A 28 7.17 -7.81 -1.81
C TYR A 28 7.80 -8.99 -1.04
N GLY A 29 8.17 -10.07 -1.73
CA GLY A 29 8.80 -11.24 -1.11
C GLY A 29 10.06 -10.90 -0.31
N ARG A 30 10.92 -9.99 -0.82
CA ARG A 30 12.12 -9.52 -0.09
C ARG A 30 11.76 -8.69 1.15
N VAL A 31 10.69 -7.92 1.11
CA VAL A 31 10.18 -7.18 2.27
C VAL A 31 9.63 -8.15 3.32
N ALA A 32 8.83 -9.13 2.90
CA ALA A 32 8.31 -10.17 3.78
C ALA A 32 9.43 -11.01 4.41
N GLN A 33 10.50 -11.31 3.66
CA GLN A 33 11.69 -11.97 4.20
C GLN A 33 12.37 -11.11 5.27
N SER A 34 12.53 -9.80 5.04
CA SER A 34 13.09 -8.89 6.05
C SER A 34 12.24 -8.85 7.33
N PHE A 35 10.91 -8.94 7.22
CA PHE A 35 10.03 -9.07 8.38
C PHE A 35 10.29 -10.39 9.12
N ALA A 36 10.40 -11.50 8.39
CA ALA A 36 10.68 -12.82 8.97
C ALA A 36 12.03 -12.87 9.68
N ASP A 37 13.09 -12.31 9.08
CA ASP A 37 14.43 -12.21 9.66
C ASP A 37 14.45 -11.40 10.97
N ASN A 38 13.48 -10.48 11.12
CA ASN A 38 13.29 -9.68 12.33
C ASN A 38 12.25 -10.28 13.31
N GLY A 39 11.79 -11.51 13.05
CA GLY A 39 10.94 -12.28 13.94
C GLY A 39 9.44 -11.98 13.80
N PHE A 40 8.99 -11.39 12.69
CA PHE A 40 7.57 -11.18 12.40
C PHE A 40 7.09 -12.11 11.29
N SER A 41 6.04 -12.86 11.56
CA SER A 41 5.31 -13.53 10.49
C SER A 41 4.57 -12.49 9.64
N THR A 42 4.26 -12.81 8.38
CA THR A 42 3.59 -11.88 7.46
C THR A 42 2.47 -12.56 6.72
N VAL A 43 1.32 -11.91 6.63
CA VAL A 43 0.25 -12.29 5.71
C VAL A 43 0.06 -11.16 4.72
N VAL A 44 0.03 -11.50 3.43
CA VAL A 44 -0.04 -10.56 2.31
C VAL A 44 -1.13 -10.99 1.35
N VAL A 45 -1.81 -10.03 0.72
CA VAL A 45 -2.92 -10.29 -0.19
C VAL A 45 -2.66 -9.66 -1.56
N ASP A 46 -2.92 -10.44 -2.63
CA ASP A 46 -3.18 -9.86 -3.93
C ASP A 46 -4.62 -9.35 -3.93
N TRP A 47 -4.80 -8.06 -4.04
CA TRP A 47 -6.12 -7.46 -4.16
C TRP A 47 -6.86 -7.99 -5.39
N ARG A 48 -8.20 -8.01 -5.36
CA ARG A 48 -8.99 -8.25 -6.57
C ARG A 48 -8.51 -7.36 -7.71
N SER A 49 -8.49 -7.88 -8.92
CA SER A 49 -7.91 -7.31 -10.14
C SER A 49 -6.38 -7.14 -10.12
N GLN A 50 -5.64 -7.67 -9.15
CA GLN A 50 -4.18 -7.56 -9.09
C GLN A 50 -3.51 -8.91 -8.80
N GLY A 51 -2.23 -9.04 -9.14
CA GLY A 51 -1.48 -10.27 -8.95
C GLY A 51 -2.18 -11.48 -9.59
N LEU A 52 -2.29 -12.60 -8.89
CA LEU A 52 -3.04 -13.78 -9.32
C LEU A 52 -4.45 -13.86 -8.71
N SER A 53 -5.00 -12.77 -8.20
CA SER A 53 -6.42 -12.69 -7.84
C SER A 53 -7.30 -12.45 -9.06
N ASP A 54 -8.59 -12.77 -8.94
CA ASP A 54 -9.55 -12.67 -10.05
C ASP A 54 -9.62 -11.26 -10.63
N ARG A 55 -9.65 -11.19 -11.96
CA ARG A 55 -9.82 -9.93 -12.70
C ARG A 55 -11.29 -9.53 -12.72
N MET A 56 -11.57 -8.25 -12.47
CA MET A 56 -12.95 -7.71 -12.40
C MET A 56 -13.39 -7.03 -13.70
N ALA A 57 -12.52 -6.95 -14.71
CA ALA A 57 -12.81 -6.41 -16.04
C ALA A 57 -12.51 -7.46 -17.12
N GLU A 58 -13.12 -7.30 -18.30
CA GLU A 58 -12.85 -8.15 -19.48
C GLU A 58 -11.38 -8.04 -19.93
N ASP A 59 -10.82 -6.83 -19.89
CA ASP A 59 -9.39 -6.63 -20.08
C ASP A 59 -8.63 -7.00 -18.80
N PRO A 60 -7.84 -8.08 -18.79
CA PRO A 60 -7.11 -8.53 -17.60
C PRO A 60 -6.01 -7.57 -17.15
N GLN A 61 -5.58 -6.64 -18.01
CA GLN A 61 -4.60 -5.62 -17.68
C GLN A 61 -5.23 -4.37 -17.04
N ALA A 62 -6.56 -4.22 -17.11
CA ALA A 62 -7.22 -3.06 -16.55
C ALA A 62 -7.18 -3.06 -15.01
N GLY A 63 -6.57 -2.02 -14.43
CA GLY A 63 -6.66 -1.76 -13.00
C GLY A 63 -8.07 -1.29 -12.62
N HIS A 64 -9.01 -2.23 -12.46
CA HIS A 64 -10.44 -1.97 -12.31
C HIS A 64 -10.97 -2.38 -10.95
N ILE A 65 -11.92 -1.62 -10.43
CA ILE A 65 -12.76 -1.94 -9.28
C ILE A 65 -14.18 -1.41 -9.49
N HIS A 66 -15.17 -2.12 -9.04
CA HIS A 66 -16.55 -1.63 -9.06
C HIS A 66 -16.83 -0.66 -7.92
N HIS A 67 -16.45 -1.05 -6.69
CA HIS A 67 -16.55 -0.20 -5.51
C HIS A 67 -15.28 -0.33 -4.66
N PHE A 68 -14.73 0.80 -4.18
CA PHE A 68 -13.54 0.77 -3.34
C PHE A 68 -13.77 -0.04 -2.05
N SER A 69 -14.98 -0.02 -1.54
CA SER A 69 -15.41 -0.82 -0.39
C SER A 69 -15.27 -2.34 -0.58
N ASP A 70 -15.19 -2.82 -1.84
CA ASP A 70 -15.00 -4.24 -2.10
C ASP A 70 -13.63 -4.76 -1.61
N TYR A 71 -12.62 -3.89 -1.49
CA TYR A 71 -11.35 -4.26 -0.89
C TYR A 71 -11.49 -4.67 0.58
N GLN A 72 -12.53 -4.20 1.29
CA GLN A 72 -12.79 -4.65 2.67
C GLN A 72 -13.23 -6.12 2.72
N LYS A 73 -13.83 -6.64 1.64
CA LYS A 73 -14.13 -8.09 1.50
C LYS A 73 -12.83 -8.89 1.35
N ASP A 74 -11.81 -8.31 0.70
CA ASP A 74 -10.49 -8.94 0.56
C ASP A 74 -9.73 -8.92 1.89
N VAL A 75 -9.84 -7.82 2.66
CA VAL A 75 -9.33 -7.75 4.04
C VAL A 75 -9.98 -8.82 4.92
N ALA A 76 -11.30 -8.98 4.84
CA ALA A 76 -12.00 -10.02 5.57
C ALA A 76 -11.56 -11.44 5.14
N ALA A 77 -11.28 -11.65 3.85
CA ALA A 77 -10.73 -12.91 3.35
C ALA A 77 -9.32 -13.17 3.86
N MET A 78 -8.45 -12.14 3.90
CA MET A 78 -7.12 -12.22 4.48
C MET A 78 -7.21 -12.59 5.98
N MET A 79 -8.10 -11.96 6.75
CA MET A 79 -8.28 -12.27 8.17
C MET A 79 -8.76 -13.70 8.42
N ARG A 80 -9.62 -14.26 7.56
CA ARG A 80 -9.97 -15.69 7.64
C ARG A 80 -8.75 -16.62 7.46
N VAL A 81 -7.80 -16.23 6.60
CA VAL A 81 -6.54 -16.99 6.44
C VAL A 81 -5.66 -16.83 7.68
N VAL A 82 -5.55 -15.62 8.23
CA VAL A 82 -4.83 -15.33 9.49
C VAL A 82 -5.34 -16.22 10.62
N GLU A 83 -6.65 -16.29 10.79
CA GLU A 83 -7.29 -17.14 11.81
C GLU A 83 -7.16 -18.63 11.50
N GLY A 84 -7.38 -19.03 10.24
CA GLY A 84 -7.31 -20.43 9.82
C GLY A 84 -5.91 -21.05 9.89
N LEU A 85 -4.88 -20.24 9.80
CA LEU A 85 -3.47 -20.64 9.97
C LEU A 85 -2.96 -20.43 11.41
N ASP A 86 -3.80 -19.98 12.31
CA ASP A 86 -3.44 -19.65 13.71
C ASP A 86 -2.19 -18.74 13.77
N MET A 87 -2.20 -17.68 12.94
CA MET A 87 -1.05 -16.77 12.83
C MET A 87 -0.80 -16.05 14.15
N PRO A 88 0.48 -15.93 14.59
CA PRO A 88 0.83 -15.36 15.89
C PRO A 88 0.31 -13.94 16.12
N LYS A 89 -0.24 -13.68 17.29
CA LYS A 89 -0.55 -12.33 17.78
C LYS A 89 0.67 -11.72 18.48
N PRO A 90 0.74 -10.37 18.63
CA PRO A 90 -0.23 -9.37 18.16
C PRO A 90 -0.21 -9.19 16.64
N TYR A 91 -1.25 -8.53 16.09
CA TYR A 91 -1.32 -8.18 14.69
C TYR A 91 -0.90 -6.74 14.49
N TYR A 92 -0.10 -6.49 13.45
CA TYR A 92 0.34 -5.18 12.99
C TYR A 92 -0.07 -4.96 11.55
N LEU A 93 -0.35 -3.74 11.19
CA LEU A 93 -0.63 -3.36 9.81
C LEU A 93 0.59 -2.68 9.20
N VAL A 94 1.04 -3.14 8.05
CA VAL A 94 1.93 -2.38 7.17
C VAL A 94 1.20 -2.14 5.85
N GLY A 95 0.83 -0.90 5.59
CA GLY A 95 0.09 -0.51 4.39
C GLY A 95 0.93 0.35 3.46
N VAL A 96 0.98 0.00 2.17
CA VAL A 96 1.71 0.74 1.15
C VAL A 96 0.71 1.40 0.19
N SER A 97 0.80 2.73 0.00
CA SER A 97 0.03 3.47 -1.01
C SER A 97 -1.48 3.19 -0.94
N MET A 98 -2.07 2.59 -1.97
CA MET A 98 -3.47 2.15 -1.98
C MET A 98 -3.79 1.20 -0.81
N GLY A 99 -2.88 0.27 -0.49
CA GLY A 99 -3.05 -0.64 0.65
C GLY A 99 -3.11 0.09 1.98
N ALA A 100 -2.41 1.22 2.13
CA ALA A 100 -2.53 2.08 3.30
C ALA A 100 -3.91 2.76 3.39
N CYS A 101 -4.49 3.13 2.26
CA CYS A 101 -5.86 3.66 2.20
C CYS A 101 -6.88 2.59 2.63
N ILE A 102 -6.75 1.38 2.06
CA ILE A 102 -7.60 0.22 2.40
C ILE A 102 -7.43 -0.16 3.88
N GLY A 103 -6.20 -0.22 4.37
CA GLY A 103 -5.89 -0.56 5.76
C GLY A 103 -6.41 0.46 6.76
N PHE A 104 -6.32 1.75 6.43
CA PHE A 104 -6.91 2.79 7.26
C PHE A 104 -8.44 2.63 7.38
N ARG A 105 -9.14 2.38 6.27
CA ARG A 105 -10.57 2.04 6.29
C ARG A 105 -10.84 0.83 7.15
N ALA A 106 -10.07 -0.25 6.98
CA ALA A 106 -10.22 -1.46 7.76
C ALA A 106 -10.05 -1.22 9.27
N MET A 107 -9.09 -0.36 9.68
CA MET A 107 -8.92 0.04 11.08
C MET A 107 -10.15 0.77 11.62
N LEU A 108 -10.77 1.65 10.83
CA LEU A 108 -12.02 2.34 11.19
C LEU A 108 -13.18 1.34 11.33
N ASP A 109 -13.17 0.29 10.54
CA ASP A 109 -14.18 -0.78 10.54
C ASP A 109 -13.86 -1.89 11.59
N GLY A 110 -12.83 -1.69 12.42
CA GLY A 110 -12.52 -2.57 13.55
C GLY A 110 -11.47 -3.65 13.31
N LEU A 111 -10.60 -3.52 12.29
CA LEU A 111 -9.47 -4.44 12.10
C LEU A 111 -8.61 -4.48 13.39
N PRO A 112 -8.39 -5.68 14.01
CA PRO A 112 -7.79 -5.81 15.33
C PRO A 112 -6.26 -5.73 15.30
N VAL A 113 -5.71 -4.56 14.94
CA VAL A 113 -4.27 -4.32 14.92
C VAL A 113 -3.81 -3.48 16.12
N THR A 114 -2.66 -3.87 16.67
CA THR A 114 -2.04 -3.21 17.83
C THR A 114 -1.37 -1.90 17.42
N ALA A 115 -0.76 -1.86 16.23
CA ALA A 115 -0.16 -0.67 15.66
C ALA A 115 -0.16 -0.74 14.12
N ALA A 116 0.04 0.40 13.48
CA ALA A 116 0.13 0.50 12.03
C ALA A 116 1.36 1.25 11.57
N ALA A 117 1.94 0.84 10.44
CA ALA A 117 2.93 1.61 9.68
C ALA A 117 2.39 1.86 8.27
N PHE A 118 2.36 3.11 7.83
CA PHE A 118 1.91 3.49 6.51
C PHE A 118 3.05 4.06 5.66
N ILE A 119 3.13 3.59 4.44
CA ILE A 119 4.16 3.94 3.48
C ILE A 119 3.53 4.69 2.33
N SER A 120 3.86 5.95 2.16
CA SER A 120 3.31 6.82 1.10
C SER A 120 1.80 6.62 0.91
N PRO A 121 0.98 6.76 1.98
CA PRO A 121 -0.42 6.37 1.95
C PRO A 121 -1.23 7.18 0.94
N MET A 122 -2.07 6.52 0.16
CA MET A 122 -3.00 7.13 -0.79
C MET A 122 -4.20 7.76 -0.05
N TRP A 123 -3.95 8.75 0.79
CA TRP A 123 -4.99 9.57 1.42
C TRP A 123 -5.31 10.83 0.59
N GLY A 124 -4.67 10.95 -0.54
CA GLY A 124 -4.86 11.90 -1.61
C GLY A 124 -4.00 11.49 -2.80
N ILE A 125 -4.49 11.70 -4.01
CA ILE A 125 -3.76 11.42 -5.26
C ILE A 125 -3.16 12.73 -5.76
N LYS A 126 -1.86 12.72 -6.09
CA LYS A 126 -1.19 13.90 -6.62
C LYS A 126 -1.67 14.18 -8.03
N MET A 127 -2.18 15.37 -8.26
CA MET A 127 -2.74 15.81 -9.51
C MET A 127 -2.34 17.25 -9.80
N SER A 128 -2.13 17.57 -11.08
CA SER A 128 -2.06 18.96 -11.53
C SER A 128 -3.38 19.69 -11.28
N ALA A 129 -3.37 21.03 -11.30
CA ALA A 129 -4.58 21.82 -11.09
C ALA A 129 -5.70 21.46 -12.08
N VAL A 130 -5.36 21.23 -13.35
CA VAL A 130 -6.32 20.84 -14.39
C VAL A 130 -6.88 19.44 -14.12
N GLN A 131 -6.03 18.47 -13.81
CA GLN A 131 -6.47 17.11 -13.46
C GLN A 131 -7.38 17.11 -12.24
N ARG A 132 -7.07 17.88 -11.20
CA ARG A 132 -7.88 17.96 -9.96
C ARG A 132 -9.29 18.46 -10.24
N ILE A 133 -9.46 19.43 -11.15
CA ILE A 133 -10.79 19.96 -11.53
C ILE A 133 -11.54 18.94 -12.39
N ALA A 134 -10.85 18.27 -13.33
CA ALA A 134 -11.46 17.41 -14.33
C ALA A 134 -11.70 15.98 -13.86
N ALA A 135 -10.84 15.43 -12.99
CA ALA A 135 -10.85 14.00 -12.63
C ALA A 135 -12.17 13.54 -12.04
N TRP A 136 -12.72 14.29 -11.10
CA TRP A 136 -14.00 13.92 -10.46
C TRP A 136 -15.18 13.94 -11.45
N PRO A 137 -15.49 15.04 -12.16
CA PRO A 137 -16.65 15.06 -13.05
C PRO A 137 -16.51 14.09 -14.23
N LEU A 138 -15.30 13.91 -14.78
CA LEU A 138 -15.09 12.98 -15.89
C LEU A 138 -15.24 11.53 -15.41
N SER A 139 -14.67 11.16 -14.27
CA SER A 139 -14.80 9.80 -13.77
C SER A 139 -16.23 9.48 -13.30
N TRP A 140 -16.93 10.44 -12.70
CA TRP A 140 -18.33 10.33 -12.37
C TRP A 140 -19.19 10.13 -13.62
N LEU A 141 -18.98 10.96 -14.67
CA LEU A 141 -19.73 10.85 -15.93
C LEU A 141 -19.48 9.48 -16.59
N ALA A 142 -18.24 9.01 -16.60
CA ALA A 142 -17.91 7.69 -17.12
C ALA A 142 -18.68 6.57 -16.38
N GLN A 143 -18.77 6.66 -15.07
CA GLN A 143 -19.59 5.73 -14.27
C GLN A 143 -21.06 5.83 -14.64
N ALA A 144 -21.64 7.03 -14.66
CA ALA A 144 -23.05 7.27 -14.93
C ALA A 144 -23.48 6.80 -16.33
N THR A 145 -22.55 6.79 -17.30
CA THR A 145 -22.81 6.38 -18.69
C THR A 145 -22.36 4.94 -19.01
N GLY A 146 -21.97 4.16 -18.00
CA GLY A 146 -21.50 2.77 -18.20
C GLY A 146 -20.10 2.66 -18.84
N GLN A 147 -19.34 3.76 -18.92
CA GLN A 147 -18.00 3.82 -19.49
C GLN A 147 -16.90 3.69 -18.43
N GLY A 148 -17.25 3.31 -17.20
CA GLY A 148 -16.32 3.16 -16.08
C GLY A 148 -15.17 2.16 -16.31
N HIS A 149 -15.37 1.19 -17.20
CA HIS A 149 -14.37 0.20 -17.59
C HIS A 149 -13.23 0.75 -18.45
N ARG A 150 -13.39 1.93 -19.05
CA ARG A 150 -12.35 2.55 -19.89
C ARG A 150 -11.18 3.05 -19.04
N TYR A 151 -9.99 3.00 -19.61
CA TYR A 151 -8.80 3.59 -18.98
C TYR A 151 -8.95 5.10 -18.77
N VAL A 152 -8.30 5.58 -17.72
CA VAL A 152 -8.12 7.04 -17.51
C VAL A 152 -7.39 7.63 -18.71
N PRO A 153 -7.74 8.84 -19.18
CA PRO A 153 -7.06 9.47 -20.31
C PRO A 153 -5.53 9.54 -20.11
N GLY A 154 -4.79 8.99 -21.07
CA GLY A 154 -3.34 8.86 -21.02
C GLY A 154 -2.84 7.53 -20.47
N GLU A 155 -3.72 6.70 -19.93
CA GLU A 155 -3.41 5.36 -19.42
C GLU A 155 -3.85 4.28 -20.41
N ASN A 156 -3.28 3.09 -20.28
CA ASN A 156 -3.58 1.92 -21.11
C ASN A 156 -3.24 0.62 -20.37
N GLY A 157 -3.27 -0.53 -21.04
CA GLY A 157 -2.92 -1.84 -20.47
C GLY A 157 -1.42 -2.10 -20.31
N SER A 158 -0.56 -1.14 -20.58
CA SER A 158 0.88 -1.33 -20.51
C SER A 158 1.39 -1.51 -19.08
N ILE A 159 2.41 -2.34 -18.93
CA ILE A 159 3.06 -2.64 -17.66
C ILE A 159 4.09 -1.55 -17.36
N TYR A 160 3.87 -0.79 -16.30
CA TYR A 160 4.68 0.37 -15.93
C TYR A 160 6.19 0.12 -15.96
N VAL A 161 6.66 -0.94 -15.32
CA VAL A 161 8.10 -1.23 -15.19
C VAL A 161 8.75 -1.73 -16.51
N LEU A 162 7.97 -2.11 -17.52
CA LEU A 162 8.48 -2.51 -18.83
C LEU A 162 8.56 -1.31 -19.80
N GLU A 163 7.76 -0.28 -19.59
CA GLU A 163 7.72 0.91 -20.46
C GLU A 163 8.52 2.09 -19.90
N THR A 164 8.67 2.16 -18.57
CA THR A 164 9.39 3.25 -17.93
C THR A 164 10.86 2.87 -17.73
N GLN A 165 11.78 3.71 -18.15
CA GLN A 165 13.20 3.52 -17.87
C GLN A 165 13.49 3.79 -16.40
N PHE A 166 14.57 3.16 -15.88
CA PHE A 166 14.93 3.31 -14.46
C PHE A 166 15.10 4.78 -14.04
N GLU A 167 15.71 5.60 -14.87
CA GLU A 167 15.97 7.03 -14.62
C GLU A 167 14.68 7.84 -14.45
N ASP A 168 13.62 7.46 -15.17
CA ASP A 168 12.35 8.17 -15.22
C ASP A 168 11.29 7.61 -14.23
N ASN A 169 11.59 6.50 -13.55
CA ASN A 169 10.64 5.87 -12.65
C ASN A 169 10.33 6.74 -11.42
N ASN A 170 9.10 6.65 -10.93
CA ASN A 170 8.64 7.38 -9.73
C ASN A 170 8.63 6.52 -8.45
N LEU A 171 9.13 5.28 -8.50
CA LEU A 171 8.95 4.32 -7.40
C LEU A 171 10.16 4.23 -6.49
N THR A 172 11.39 4.14 -7.03
CA THR A 172 12.60 3.88 -6.25
C THR A 172 13.87 4.36 -6.94
N HIS A 173 14.92 4.68 -6.15
CA HIS A 173 16.29 4.89 -6.65
C HIS A 173 17.12 3.59 -6.62
N ASN A 174 16.57 2.48 -6.15
CA ASN A 174 17.24 1.19 -6.08
C ASN A 174 17.18 0.45 -7.42
N ALA A 175 18.24 0.57 -8.24
CA ALA A 175 18.32 -0.07 -9.54
C ALA A 175 18.16 -1.60 -9.45
N LYS A 176 18.77 -2.25 -8.44
CA LYS A 176 18.66 -3.71 -8.25
C LYS A 176 17.22 -4.15 -7.94
N MET A 177 16.46 -3.30 -7.25
CA MET A 177 15.06 -3.60 -6.97
C MET A 177 14.19 -3.35 -8.21
N TYR A 178 14.49 -2.31 -8.98
CA TYR A 178 13.80 -2.03 -10.23
C TYR A 178 14.03 -3.14 -11.27
N ASP A 179 15.28 -3.59 -11.44
CA ASP A 179 15.62 -4.73 -12.30
C ASP A 179 14.89 -6.00 -11.89
N TYR A 180 14.82 -6.27 -10.58
CA TYR A 180 14.07 -7.40 -10.05
C TYR A 180 12.58 -7.34 -10.45
N TRP A 181 11.94 -6.17 -10.41
CA TRP A 181 10.55 -6.01 -10.86
C TRP A 181 10.41 -6.18 -12.38
N VAL A 182 11.36 -5.66 -13.15
CA VAL A 182 11.40 -5.85 -14.62
C VAL A 182 11.52 -7.33 -14.98
N GLU A 183 12.40 -8.08 -14.31
CA GLU A 183 12.55 -9.52 -14.51
C GLU A 183 11.27 -10.29 -14.17
N GLN A 184 10.63 -9.97 -13.06
CA GLN A 184 9.33 -10.55 -12.70
C GLN A 184 8.26 -10.23 -13.75
N ALA A 185 8.18 -8.99 -14.20
CA ALA A 185 7.20 -8.57 -15.20
C ALA A 185 7.38 -9.29 -16.55
N LYS A 186 8.63 -9.61 -16.91
CA LYS A 186 8.94 -10.38 -18.11
C LYS A 186 8.65 -11.87 -17.97
N SER A 187 8.95 -12.44 -16.80
CA SER A 187 8.83 -13.89 -16.56
C SER A 187 7.42 -14.32 -16.16
N ALA A 188 6.63 -13.43 -15.56
CA ALA A 188 5.27 -13.67 -15.08
C ALA A 188 4.36 -12.47 -15.36
N PRO A 189 4.03 -12.20 -16.64
CA PRO A 189 3.22 -11.05 -17.03
C PRO A 189 1.79 -11.10 -16.46
N GLU A 190 1.29 -12.27 -16.11
CA GLU A 190 -0.01 -12.47 -15.46
C GLU A 190 -0.10 -11.86 -14.06
N LEU A 191 1.03 -11.60 -13.40
CA LEU A 191 1.09 -10.89 -12.11
C LEU A 191 0.82 -9.39 -12.25
N GLN A 192 0.96 -8.87 -13.47
CA GLN A 192 0.97 -7.44 -13.72
C GLN A 192 -0.43 -6.90 -14.03
N ILE A 193 -0.59 -5.60 -13.82
CA ILE A 193 -1.72 -4.81 -14.32
C ILE A 193 -1.19 -3.53 -14.97
N GLY A 194 -1.96 -3.01 -15.90
CA GLY A 194 -1.74 -1.72 -16.54
C GLY A 194 -2.38 -0.56 -15.80
N GLY A 195 -2.75 0.49 -16.53
CA GLY A 195 -3.31 1.73 -16.02
C GLY A 195 -4.64 1.55 -15.28
N PRO A 196 -5.06 2.57 -14.49
CA PRO A 196 -6.36 2.59 -13.82
C PRO A 196 -7.50 2.83 -14.82
N THR A 197 -8.67 2.26 -14.51
CA THR A 197 -9.91 2.61 -15.19
C THR A 197 -10.56 3.85 -14.58
N MET A 198 -11.50 4.45 -15.30
CA MET A 198 -12.32 5.57 -14.81
C MET A 198 -13.10 5.19 -13.55
N SER A 199 -13.57 3.94 -13.46
CA SER A 199 -14.21 3.41 -12.26
C SER A 199 -13.24 3.41 -11.07
N TRP A 200 -12.04 2.87 -11.26
CA TRP A 200 -11.04 2.87 -10.18
C TRP A 200 -10.71 4.31 -9.74
N LEU A 201 -10.53 5.23 -10.69
CA LEU A 201 -10.23 6.62 -10.36
C LEU A 201 -11.35 7.29 -9.54
N PHE A 202 -12.60 7.13 -9.98
CA PHE A 202 -13.77 7.66 -9.28
C PHE A 202 -13.87 7.13 -7.85
N GLU A 203 -13.75 5.83 -7.70
CA GLU A 203 -13.86 5.14 -6.42
C GLU A 203 -12.69 5.51 -5.48
N ALA A 204 -11.45 5.59 -5.99
CA ALA A 204 -10.29 6.01 -5.21
C ALA A 204 -10.40 7.46 -4.72
N LEU A 205 -10.85 8.39 -5.60
CA LEU A 205 -11.09 9.78 -5.22
C LEU A 205 -12.21 9.90 -4.18
N SER A 206 -13.27 9.10 -4.33
CA SER A 206 -14.39 9.05 -3.39
C SER A 206 -13.94 8.58 -2.01
N GLU A 207 -13.11 7.53 -1.96
CA GLU A 207 -12.57 7.01 -0.71
C GLU A 207 -11.62 8.01 -0.05
N CYS A 208 -10.67 8.60 -0.78
CA CYS A 208 -9.79 9.64 -0.25
C CYS A 208 -10.60 10.79 0.38
N ARG A 209 -11.65 11.25 -0.32
CA ARG A 209 -12.54 12.29 0.19
C ARG A 209 -13.31 11.86 1.43
N SER A 210 -13.85 10.64 1.44
CA SER A 210 -14.55 10.07 2.59
C SER A 210 -13.64 10.02 3.81
N LEU A 211 -12.43 9.49 3.65
CA LEU A 211 -11.44 9.39 4.72
C LEU A 211 -11.04 10.76 5.28
N THR A 212 -11.02 11.82 4.47
CA THR A 212 -10.67 13.18 4.94
C THR A 212 -11.62 13.67 6.03
N SER A 213 -12.89 13.28 6.00
CA SER A 213 -13.93 13.74 6.91
C SER A 213 -14.03 12.93 8.21
N VAL A 214 -13.39 11.78 8.31
CA VAL A 214 -13.47 10.93 9.51
C VAL A 214 -12.27 11.16 10.44
N PRO A 215 -12.46 11.08 11.77
CA PRO A 215 -11.35 11.18 12.73
C PRO A 215 -10.41 9.98 12.59
N SER A 216 -9.14 10.21 12.89
CA SER A 216 -8.16 9.11 12.97
C SER A 216 -8.42 8.25 14.20
N PRO A 217 -8.19 6.93 14.16
CA PRO A 217 -8.31 6.07 15.32
C PRO A 217 -7.22 6.38 16.35
N THR A 218 -7.40 5.89 17.57
CA THR A 218 -6.39 6.03 18.64
C THR A 218 -5.26 5.00 18.55
N THR A 219 -5.38 4.01 17.68
CA THR A 219 -4.33 3.01 17.42
C THR A 219 -3.02 3.71 17.05
N PRO A 220 -1.90 3.39 17.70
CA PRO A 220 -0.60 3.96 17.37
C PRO A 220 -0.23 3.76 15.89
N CYS A 221 0.32 4.78 15.27
CA CYS A 221 0.63 4.77 13.85
C CYS A 221 1.94 5.51 13.58
N ILE A 222 2.81 4.91 12.75
CA ILE A 222 3.95 5.60 12.14
C ILE A 222 3.74 5.69 10.63
N THR A 223 4.02 6.85 10.04
CA THR A 223 3.81 7.08 8.60
C THR A 223 5.07 7.66 7.98
N PHE A 224 5.46 7.07 6.87
CA PHE A 224 6.60 7.51 6.06
C PHE A 224 6.12 7.93 4.68
N CYS A 225 6.69 9.01 4.14
CA CYS A 225 6.54 9.31 2.72
C CYS A 225 7.83 9.89 2.12
N GLY A 226 8.05 9.61 0.84
CA GLY A 226 9.20 10.14 0.14
C GLY A 226 9.03 11.63 -0.19
N GLU A 227 10.10 12.42 0.00
CA GLU A 227 10.13 13.84 -0.38
C GLU A 227 9.90 14.03 -1.89
N LEU A 228 10.39 13.09 -2.70
CA LEU A 228 10.29 13.11 -4.17
C LEU A 228 9.08 12.35 -4.70
N ASP A 229 8.16 11.92 -3.84
CA ASP A 229 6.95 11.24 -4.25
C ASP A 229 6.11 12.10 -5.21
N ARG A 230 5.74 11.50 -6.35
CA ARG A 230 4.95 12.13 -7.39
C ARG A 230 3.58 11.48 -7.62
N LEU A 231 3.23 10.47 -6.80
CA LEU A 231 2.01 9.68 -6.98
C LEU A 231 0.94 10.05 -5.95
N VAL A 232 1.32 10.30 -4.69
CA VAL A 232 0.39 10.67 -3.64
C VAL A 232 0.57 12.14 -3.21
N ASP A 233 -0.48 12.69 -2.63
CA ASP A 233 -0.48 14.06 -2.13
C ASP A 233 0.09 14.14 -0.72
N ASN A 234 1.37 14.51 -0.61
CA ASN A 234 2.08 14.63 0.65
C ASN A 234 1.43 15.61 1.64
N GLU A 235 0.71 16.63 1.17
CA GLU A 235 0.01 17.58 2.06
C GLU A 235 -1.22 16.95 2.71
N SER A 236 -1.94 16.08 1.99
CA SER A 236 -3.03 15.28 2.57
C SER A 236 -2.51 14.35 3.67
N ILE A 237 -1.33 13.74 3.47
CA ILE A 237 -0.68 12.87 4.47
C ILE A 237 -0.30 13.68 5.72
N LYS A 238 0.40 14.79 5.55
CA LYS A 238 0.78 15.68 6.67
C LYS A 238 -0.44 16.15 7.46
N THR A 239 -1.48 16.58 6.74
CA THR A 239 -2.73 17.06 7.36
C THR A 239 -3.41 15.96 8.18
N ARG A 240 -3.42 14.73 7.71
CA ARG A 240 -3.95 13.57 8.41
C ARG A 240 -3.11 13.27 9.65
N MET A 241 -1.80 13.18 9.50
CA MET A 241 -0.90 12.81 10.60
C MET A 241 -0.84 13.86 11.71
N ALA A 242 -0.97 15.13 11.37
CA ALA A 242 -1.09 16.20 12.37
C ALA A 242 -2.33 16.07 13.29
N LYS A 243 -3.33 15.28 12.88
CA LYS A 243 -4.57 15.01 13.63
C LYS A 243 -4.64 13.57 14.17
N TRP A 244 -3.61 12.75 13.97
CA TRP A 244 -3.60 11.37 14.48
C TRP A 244 -3.10 11.36 15.94
N PRO A 245 -3.93 10.97 16.92
CA PRO A 245 -3.61 11.17 18.35
C PRO A 245 -2.30 10.53 18.81
N ASN A 246 -1.99 9.34 18.29
CA ASN A 246 -0.77 8.58 18.59
C ASN A 246 0.01 8.33 17.30
N GLY A 247 0.11 9.37 16.45
CA GLY A 247 0.76 9.27 15.14
C GLY A 247 2.15 9.87 15.12
N GLU A 248 3.10 9.14 14.54
CA GLU A 248 4.43 9.63 14.18
C GLU A 248 4.51 9.80 12.66
N PHE A 249 5.13 10.88 12.19
CA PHE A 249 5.28 11.16 10.76
C PHE A 249 6.73 11.48 10.41
N SER A 250 7.24 10.83 9.37
CA SER A 250 8.57 11.06 8.84
C SER A 250 8.57 11.29 7.34
N MET A 251 9.07 12.45 6.90
CA MET A 251 9.37 12.73 5.51
C MET A 251 10.78 12.26 5.20
N ILE A 252 10.89 11.27 4.31
CA ILE A 252 12.19 10.66 3.95
C ILE A 252 12.83 11.48 2.82
N ARG A 253 13.96 12.13 3.15
CA ARG A 253 14.70 12.94 2.18
C ARG A 253 15.20 12.09 1.02
N ASN A 254 15.16 12.66 -0.18
CA ASN A 254 15.61 12.01 -1.42
C ASN A 254 14.96 10.65 -1.72
N ALA A 255 13.85 10.28 -1.09
CA ALA A 255 13.14 9.05 -1.40
C ALA A 255 11.99 9.32 -2.39
N LYS A 256 11.76 8.35 -3.29
CA LYS A 256 10.59 8.28 -4.15
C LYS A 256 9.41 7.63 -3.43
N HIS A 257 8.46 7.08 -4.17
CA HIS A 257 7.17 6.61 -3.63
C HIS A 257 7.29 5.40 -2.70
N ASP A 258 8.02 4.36 -3.10
CA ASP A 258 8.11 3.11 -2.32
C ASP A 258 9.35 3.11 -1.42
N VAL A 259 9.27 3.80 -0.28
CA VAL A 259 10.40 3.97 0.64
C VAL A 259 10.90 2.65 1.26
N LEU A 260 10.08 1.58 1.29
CA LEU A 260 10.54 0.26 1.77
C LEU A 260 11.49 -0.41 0.78
N THR A 261 11.38 -0.09 -0.49
CA THR A 261 12.17 -0.69 -1.56
C THR A 261 13.22 0.27 -2.13
N GLU A 262 13.43 1.40 -1.48
CA GLU A 262 14.50 2.34 -1.80
C GLU A 262 15.89 1.72 -1.59
N VAL A 263 16.94 2.48 -1.90
CA VAL A 263 18.31 2.06 -1.62
C VAL A 263 18.47 1.57 -0.18
N PRO A 264 19.35 0.59 0.08
CA PRO A 264 19.43 -0.08 1.40
C PRO A 264 19.57 0.87 2.60
N GLU A 265 20.22 2.00 2.42
CA GLU A 265 20.42 3.01 3.47
C GLU A 265 19.10 3.67 3.88
N ILE A 266 18.18 3.85 2.93
CA ILE A 266 16.85 4.43 3.17
C ILE A 266 15.87 3.34 3.60
N GLY A 267 15.72 2.29 2.76
CA GLY A 267 14.76 1.22 3.02
C GLY A 267 15.05 0.46 4.32
N GLY A 268 16.34 0.23 4.64
CA GLY A 268 16.77 -0.41 5.88
C GLY A 268 16.51 0.45 7.12
N ASP A 269 16.71 1.76 7.03
CA ASP A 269 16.40 2.69 8.13
C ASP A 269 14.90 2.76 8.40
N VAL A 270 14.08 2.88 7.36
CA VAL A 270 12.61 2.86 7.48
C VAL A 270 12.12 1.56 8.10
N MET A 271 12.67 0.43 7.67
CA MET A 271 12.33 -0.88 8.20
C MET A 271 12.69 -0.97 9.70
N SER A 272 13.87 -0.50 10.08
CA SER A 272 14.32 -0.47 11.47
C SER A 272 13.42 0.40 12.35
N GLN A 273 13.01 1.56 11.86
CA GLN A 273 12.07 2.44 12.56
C GLN A 273 10.70 1.77 12.77
N ILE A 274 10.19 1.01 11.78
CA ILE A 274 8.95 0.24 11.91
C ILE A 274 9.08 -0.79 13.05
N PHE A 275 10.18 -1.56 13.08
CA PHE A 275 10.38 -2.57 14.12
C PHE A 275 10.54 -1.95 15.51
N GLU A 276 11.28 -0.86 15.62
CA GLU A 276 11.42 -0.12 16.86
C GLU A 276 10.06 0.39 17.35
N PHE A 277 9.26 0.96 16.44
CA PHE A 277 7.92 1.46 16.75
C PHE A 277 7.00 0.36 17.26
N PHE A 278 6.92 -0.78 16.57
CA PHE A 278 6.09 -1.91 17.01
C PHE A 278 6.56 -2.44 18.37
N SER A 279 7.87 -2.56 18.57
CA SER A 279 8.43 -3.01 19.86
C SER A 279 8.14 -2.05 21.02
N LYS A 280 8.08 -0.75 20.78
CA LYS A 280 7.70 0.27 21.78
C LYS A 280 6.24 0.17 22.17
N VAL A 281 5.37 -0.07 21.20
CA VAL A 281 3.92 -0.23 21.45
C VAL A 281 3.65 -1.45 22.33
N ASP A 282 4.36 -2.55 22.09
CA ASP A 282 4.20 -3.78 22.90
C ASP A 282 4.78 -3.66 24.32
N ASN A 283 5.78 -2.80 24.51
CA ASN A 283 6.50 -2.65 25.78
C ASN A 283 6.61 -1.18 26.19
N PRO A 284 5.51 -0.52 26.54
CA PRO A 284 5.48 0.95 26.75
C PRO A 284 6.36 1.45 27.92
N GLY A 285 6.97 0.56 28.69
CA GLY A 285 7.87 0.89 29.81
C GLY A 285 9.37 0.69 29.53
N LYS A 286 9.77 0.20 28.36
CA LYS A 286 11.19 0.04 28.00
C LYS A 286 11.71 1.25 27.22
N ILE A 287 12.64 2.01 27.82
CA ILE A 287 13.39 3.04 27.13
C ILE A 287 14.44 2.35 26.26
N TYR A 288 14.29 2.39 24.95
CA TYR A 288 15.31 1.92 24.01
C TYR A 288 16.34 3.03 23.81
N ALA A 289 17.56 2.84 24.34
CA ALA A 289 18.68 3.75 24.05
C ALA A 289 19.04 3.60 22.55
N ARG A 290 19.05 4.70 21.81
CA ARG A 290 19.66 4.72 20.48
C ARG A 290 21.16 4.55 20.67
N VAL A 291 21.73 3.49 20.10
CA VAL A 291 23.17 3.24 19.98
C VAL A 291 23.68 3.88 18.70
#